data_8dcb53568f1a35f1f27219b79432c249
#
_entry.id   8dcb53568f1a35f1f27219b79432c249
#
_cell.length_a   1.000
_cell.length_b   1.000
_cell.length_c   1.000
_cell.angle_alpha   90.00
_cell.angle_beta   90.00
_cell.angle_gamma   90.00
#
_symmetry.space_group_name_H-M   'P 1'
#
loop_
_entity.id
_entity.type
_entity.pdbx_description
1 polymer ?
#
loop_
_entity_poly.entity_id
_entity_poly.type
_entity_poly.pdbx_seq_one_letter_code
_entity_poly.pdbx_strand_id
1 'polypeptide(L)'
;MTTVHAPATAPAAITAVGLRVWPASTTEAPHGDLAVGGVPLAEVADRFGAPVYVLDEAEVRDRCRTYRDAFPDAEVLYAAKAFLCRAMAHWVDEEGFGLDVCSAGELELAVTTGFPPERIVLHGNAKSPRDLDTALRLGVGRIVIDSPGEIARLAAAVGPDGHQKVMVRVVPGISAGGHEKIRTGTDDQKFGLSITDGYAAHAITRILDQPQLELTGLHCHLGSQITSVTPYLVAVRRMVGLMSRLHEQHGLVLPELDLGGGHGIAYRPGEPAMDLTTLARKVRAELSAACAAARLPVPRLVIEPGRAIVGPAGIAVYRVLSVKHTGGHVFVAVDGGMSDNPRPALYGVRYAPRLIGRRTTAPMARVTVVGRHCEAGDILAADADLPGDVRPGDLVAVPVAGAYHLSMASGYNLVGRPPVVAVRDGHARLLVRRESLEDIRRRDVGL
;
A
#
# COMPACT_ATOMS: atom_id res chain seq x y z
N MET A 1 5.29 54.45 0.49
CA MET A 1 5.52 53.11 -0.10
C MET A 1 4.17 52.38 -0.12
N THR A 2 3.56 52.34 -1.29
CA THR A 2 2.18 51.83 -1.50
C THR A 2 2.26 50.32 -1.66
N THR A 3 1.76 49.59 -0.70
CA THR A 3 1.63 48.12 -0.76
C THR A 3 0.52 47.79 -1.76
N VAL A 4 0.90 47.22 -2.90
CA VAL A 4 -0.04 46.67 -3.90
C VAL A 4 -0.56 45.33 -3.33
N HIS A 5 -1.82 45.31 -2.88
CA HIS A 5 -2.53 44.09 -2.59
C HIS A 5 -2.87 43.37 -3.91
N ALA A 6 -2.34 42.16 -4.09
CA ALA A 6 -2.81 41.28 -5.16
C ALA A 6 -4.28 40.92 -4.94
N PRO A 7 -5.11 40.84 -5.98
CA PRO A 7 -6.53 40.49 -5.84
C PRO A 7 -6.70 39.07 -5.32
N ALA A 8 -7.53 38.91 -4.27
CA ALA A 8 -7.95 37.64 -3.71
C ALA A 8 -8.66 36.83 -4.79
N THR A 9 -8.12 35.68 -5.17
CA THR A 9 -8.80 34.72 -6.05
C THR A 9 -9.94 34.05 -5.32
N ALA A 10 -11.13 34.04 -5.90
CA ALA A 10 -12.30 33.32 -5.39
C ALA A 10 -11.97 31.82 -5.19
N PRO A 11 -12.62 31.12 -4.23
CA PRO A 11 -12.42 29.69 -4.01
C PRO A 11 -12.73 28.95 -5.33
N ALA A 12 -11.71 28.31 -5.89
CA ALA A 12 -11.84 27.58 -7.11
C ALA A 12 -12.79 26.38 -6.91
N ALA A 13 -13.84 26.30 -7.73
CA ALA A 13 -14.57 25.05 -7.92
C ALA A 13 -13.55 23.94 -8.21
N ILE A 14 -13.81 22.71 -7.72
CA ILE A 14 -12.90 21.58 -8.00
C ILE A 14 -12.81 21.45 -9.52
N THR A 15 -11.67 21.79 -10.07
CA THR A 15 -11.39 21.49 -11.48
C THR A 15 -11.25 19.97 -11.63
N ALA A 16 -11.57 19.43 -12.81
CA ALA A 16 -11.37 18.00 -13.12
C ALA A 16 -9.95 17.49 -12.77
N VAL A 17 -8.96 18.38 -12.76
CA VAL A 17 -7.56 18.10 -12.33
C VAL A 17 -7.47 17.93 -10.81
N GLY A 18 -8.20 18.73 -10.02
CA GLY A 18 -8.21 18.62 -8.56
C GLY A 18 -8.86 17.34 -8.04
N LEU A 19 -9.81 16.78 -8.77
CA LEU A 19 -10.49 15.52 -8.42
C LEU A 19 -9.63 14.26 -8.65
N ARG A 20 -8.54 14.33 -9.41
CA ARG A 20 -7.73 13.14 -9.74
C ARG A 20 -7.07 12.42 -8.58
N VAL A 21 -7.03 13.03 -7.40
CA VAL A 21 -6.50 12.41 -6.16
C VAL A 21 -7.61 11.94 -5.22
N TRP A 22 -8.86 12.13 -5.59
CA TRP A 22 -10.04 11.63 -4.87
C TRP A 22 -10.57 10.37 -5.56
N PRO A 23 -11.32 9.50 -4.85
CA PRO A 23 -12.01 8.38 -5.48
C PRO A 23 -12.87 8.84 -6.66
N ALA A 24 -13.00 8.02 -7.69
CA ALA A 24 -13.72 8.38 -8.92
C ALA A 24 -15.20 8.71 -8.67
N SER A 25 -15.80 8.13 -7.63
CA SER A 25 -17.18 8.39 -7.22
C SER A 25 -17.39 9.74 -6.51
N THR A 26 -16.31 10.52 -6.29
CA THR A 26 -16.39 11.79 -5.54
C THR A 26 -17.19 12.83 -6.28
N THR A 27 -18.20 13.38 -5.62
CA THR A 27 -19.05 14.46 -6.13
C THR A 27 -19.15 15.59 -5.12
N GLU A 28 -19.50 16.80 -5.58
CA GLU A 28 -19.87 17.87 -4.66
C GLU A 28 -21.27 17.60 -4.09
N ALA A 29 -21.35 17.70 -2.75
CA ALA A 29 -22.59 17.60 -2.01
C ALA A 29 -23.09 19.01 -1.59
N PRO A 30 -24.35 19.14 -1.13
CA PRO A 30 -24.87 20.41 -0.59
C PRO A 30 -23.96 21.02 0.47
N HIS A 31 -24.03 22.34 0.62
CA HIS A 31 -23.30 23.10 1.64
C HIS A 31 -21.75 23.03 1.56
N GLY A 32 -21.17 22.64 0.40
CA GLY A 32 -19.72 22.60 0.20
C GLY A 32 -19.06 21.33 0.74
N ASP A 33 -19.86 20.31 1.02
CA ASP A 33 -19.34 18.97 1.37
C ASP A 33 -18.93 18.19 0.11
N LEU A 34 -18.24 17.08 0.34
CA LEU A 34 -17.95 16.06 -0.66
C LEU A 34 -18.71 14.80 -0.32
N ALA A 35 -19.34 14.18 -1.31
CA ALA A 35 -19.87 12.83 -1.22
C ALA A 35 -18.95 11.85 -1.93
N VAL A 36 -18.76 10.66 -1.35
CA VAL A 36 -17.99 9.56 -1.91
C VAL A 36 -18.85 8.31 -1.84
N GLY A 37 -18.95 7.57 -2.94
CA GLY A 37 -19.87 6.44 -3.04
C GLY A 37 -21.35 6.86 -2.78
N GLY A 38 -21.69 8.11 -3.04
CA GLY A 38 -23.01 8.69 -2.78
C GLY A 38 -23.26 9.11 -1.33
N VAL A 39 -22.27 9.02 -0.43
CA VAL A 39 -22.40 9.37 1.00
C VAL A 39 -21.63 10.65 1.30
N PRO A 40 -22.25 11.71 1.88
CA PRO A 40 -21.56 12.91 2.32
C PRO A 40 -20.52 12.61 3.41
N LEU A 41 -19.30 13.13 3.27
CA LEU A 41 -18.21 12.87 4.23
C LEU A 41 -18.50 13.47 5.61
N ALA A 42 -19.21 14.59 5.68
CA ALA A 42 -19.64 15.17 6.97
C ALA A 42 -20.60 14.23 7.70
N GLU A 43 -21.53 13.58 7.00
CA GLU A 43 -22.43 12.57 7.59
C GLU A 43 -21.65 11.39 8.15
N VAL A 44 -20.62 10.92 7.45
CA VAL A 44 -19.75 9.84 7.95
C VAL A 44 -19.05 10.29 9.25
N ALA A 45 -18.49 11.50 9.27
CA ALA A 45 -17.82 12.03 10.45
C ALA A 45 -18.77 12.23 11.65
N ASP A 46 -20.02 12.63 11.41
CA ASP A 46 -21.02 12.81 12.47
C ASP A 46 -21.52 11.46 13.01
N ARG A 47 -21.71 10.47 12.14
CA ARG A 47 -22.23 9.14 12.51
C ARG A 47 -21.19 8.25 13.18
N PHE A 48 -19.94 8.26 12.71
CA PHE A 48 -18.89 7.35 13.18
C PHE A 48 -17.80 8.06 13.99
N GLY A 49 -17.90 9.39 14.12
CA GLY A 49 -16.91 10.24 14.79
C GLY A 49 -15.68 10.51 13.91
N ALA A 50 -15.03 11.67 14.10
CA ALA A 50 -13.71 11.96 13.58
C ALA A 50 -12.64 11.68 14.66
N PRO A 51 -11.38 11.39 14.28
CA PRO A 51 -10.92 11.09 12.94
C PRO A 51 -11.51 9.78 12.42
N VAL A 52 -11.74 9.66 11.11
CA VAL A 52 -12.30 8.45 10.48
C VAL A 52 -11.65 8.22 9.12
N TYR A 53 -11.38 6.95 8.79
CA TYR A 53 -11.02 6.55 7.43
C TYR A 53 -12.26 6.14 6.66
N VAL A 54 -12.45 6.73 5.49
CA VAL A 54 -13.52 6.41 4.55
C VAL A 54 -12.91 5.68 3.36
N LEU A 55 -13.44 4.52 3.02
CA LEU A 55 -12.95 3.69 1.93
C LEU A 55 -14.08 3.50 0.89
N ASP A 56 -13.84 3.93 -0.33
CA ASP A 56 -14.75 3.69 -1.45
C ASP A 56 -14.59 2.26 -1.95
N GLU A 57 -15.58 1.40 -1.67
CA GLU A 57 -15.58 0.00 -2.10
C GLU A 57 -15.60 -0.13 -3.64
N ALA A 58 -16.35 0.72 -4.33
CA ALA A 58 -16.43 0.68 -5.79
C ALA A 58 -15.07 1.00 -6.43
N GLU A 59 -14.38 2.02 -5.94
CA GLU A 59 -13.03 2.37 -6.40
C GLU A 59 -12.03 1.24 -6.17
N VAL A 60 -12.06 0.56 -5.00
CA VAL A 60 -11.20 -0.61 -4.73
C VAL A 60 -11.42 -1.68 -5.79
N ARG A 61 -12.68 -2.04 -6.05
CA ARG A 61 -13.04 -3.07 -7.02
C ARG A 61 -12.68 -2.70 -8.46
N ASP A 62 -12.92 -1.45 -8.85
CA ASP A 62 -12.59 -0.97 -10.19
C ASP A 62 -11.09 -0.96 -10.43
N ARG A 63 -10.29 -0.67 -9.40
CA ARG A 63 -8.83 -0.79 -9.48
C ARG A 63 -8.37 -2.23 -9.61
N CYS A 64 -8.99 -3.17 -8.90
CA CYS A 64 -8.72 -4.59 -9.10
C CYS A 64 -9.02 -4.98 -10.55
N ARG A 65 -10.17 -4.60 -11.10
CA ARG A 65 -10.54 -4.88 -12.50
C ARG A 65 -9.54 -4.26 -13.48
N THR A 66 -9.11 -3.02 -13.24
CA THR A 66 -8.09 -2.35 -14.06
C THR A 66 -6.79 -3.14 -14.11
N TYR A 67 -6.36 -3.73 -12.99
CA TYR A 67 -5.17 -4.59 -12.96
C TYR A 67 -5.39 -5.91 -13.71
N ARG A 68 -6.51 -6.57 -13.50
CA ARG A 68 -6.87 -7.80 -14.22
C ARG A 68 -6.91 -7.58 -15.72
N ASP A 69 -7.54 -6.50 -16.16
CA ASP A 69 -7.69 -6.18 -17.59
C ASP A 69 -6.35 -5.78 -18.24
N ALA A 70 -5.46 -5.11 -17.50
CA ALA A 70 -4.12 -4.78 -17.97
C ALA A 70 -3.20 -6.02 -18.05
N PHE A 71 -3.38 -6.99 -17.15
CA PHE A 71 -2.55 -8.19 -17.01
C PHE A 71 -3.38 -9.48 -17.08
N PRO A 72 -4.09 -9.76 -18.20
CA PRO A 72 -5.04 -10.87 -18.27
C PRO A 72 -4.41 -12.26 -18.10
N ASP A 73 -3.12 -12.40 -18.45
CA ASP A 73 -2.38 -13.66 -18.36
C ASP A 73 -1.47 -13.74 -17.12
N ALA A 74 -1.51 -12.74 -16.24
CA ALA A 74 -0.72 -12.71 -15.02
C ALA A 74 -1.57 -13.11 -13.80
N GLU A 75 -0.90 -13.61 -12.77
CA GLU A 75 -1.46 -13.68 -11.45
C GLU A 75 -1.31 -12.32 -10.75
N VAL A 76 -2.37 -11.81 -10.17
CA VAL A 76 -2.33 -10.57 -9.39
C VAL A 76 -2.58 -10.90 -7.93
N LEU A 77 -1.62 -10.53 -7.07
CA LEU A 77 -1.71 -10.66 -5.62
C LEU A 77 -1.93 -9.28 -5.01
N TYR A 78 -2.92 -9.13 -4.17
CA TYR A 78 -3.06 -7.89 -3.41
C TYR A 78 -2.09 -7.89 -2.23
N ALA A 79 -1.25 -6.86 -2.12
CA ALA A 79 -0.30 -6.72 -1.01
C ALA A 79 -1.00 -6.25 0.27
N ALA A 80 -1.30 -7.20 1.16
CA ALA A 80 -2.08 -7.01 2.39
C ALA A 80 -1.51 -5.93 3.33
N LYS A 81 -0.19 -5.77 3.37
CA LYS A 81 0.51 -4.72 4.15
C LYS A 81 0.01 -3.30 3.89
N ALA A 82 -0.58 -3.04 2.71
CA ALA A 82 -1.13 -1.73 2.38
C ALA A 82 -2.37 -1.41 3.24
N PHE A 83 -3.30 -2.34 3.33
CA PHE A 83 -4.46 -2.34 4.22
C PHE A 83 -5.13 -3.70 4.16
N LEU A 84 -5.37 -4.33 5.32
CA LEU A 84 -6.10 -5.58 5.41
C LEU A 84 -7.15 -5.52 6.53
N CYS A 85 -8.35 -5.93 6.18
CA CYS A 85 -9.43 -6.26 7.10
C CYS A 85 -10.29 -7.36 6.46
N ARG A 86 -11.25 -7.93 7.19
CA ARG A 86 -12.12 -9.01 6.67
C ARG A 86 -12.81 -8.63 5.36
N ALA A 87 -13.37 -7.43 5.27
CA ALA A 87 -14.03 -6.96 4.06
C ALA A 87 -13.06 -6.83 2.89
N MET A 88 -11.84 -6.31 3.13
CA MET A 88 -10.84 -6.17 2.07
C MET A 88 -10.40 -7.53 1.52
N ALA A 89 -10.16 -8.51 2.40
CA ALA A 89 -9.83 -9.87 1.97
C ALA A 89 -10.96 -10.47 1.10
N HIS A 90 -12.22 -10.28 1.51
CA HIS A 90 -13.37 -10.75 0.75
C HIS A 90 -13.50 -10.06 -0.61
N TRP A 91 -13.34 -8.74 -0.70
CA TRP A 91 -13.41 -8.02 -1.98
C TRP A 91 -12.31 -8.46 -2.95
N VAL A 92 -11.10 -8.66 -2.44
CA VAL A 92 -9.96 -9.12 -3.22
C VAL A 92 -10.18 -10.54 -3.77
N ASP A 93 -10.77 -11.43 -2.94
CA ASP A 93 -11.17 -12.77 -3.36
C ASP A 93 -12.24 -12.76 -4.45
N GLU A 94 -13.31 -11.98 -4.27
CA GLU A 94 -14.38 -11.82 -5.25
C GLU A 94 -13.89 -11.25 -6.59
N GLU A 95 -12.87 -10.41 -6.58
CA GLU A 95 -12.24 -9.89 -7.81
C GLU A 95 -11.22 -10.87 -8.41
N GLY A 96 -11.03 -12.05 -7.81
CA GLY A 96 -10.20 -13.14 -8.35
C GLY A 96 -8.71 -13.01 -8.06
N PHE A 97 -8.29 -12.15 -7.13
CA PHE A 97 -6.89 -11.94 -6.76
C PHE A 97 -6.41 -12.92 -5.68
N GLY A 98 -5.09 -13.19 -5.65
CA GLY A 98 -4.46 -13.77 -4.49
C GLY A 98 -4.05 -12.69 -3.47
N LEU A 99 -3.39 -13.13 -2.39
CA LEU A 99 -2.86 -12.24 -1.34
C LEU A 99 -1.35 -12.42 -1.16
N ASP A 100 -0.61 -11.31 -1.07
CA ASP A 100 0.72 -11.22 -0.49
C ASP A 100 0.56 -10.84 0.99
N VAL A 101 0.99 -11.73 1.90
CA VAL A 101 0.97 -11.52 3.35
C VAL A 101 2.37 -11.64 3.93
N CYS A 102 2.65 -10.95 5.05
CA CYS A 102 3.98 -10.88 5.64
C CYS A 102 4.05 -11.42 7.08
N SER A 103 2.94 -11.91 7.64
CA SER A 103 2.89 -12.39 9.02
C SER A 103 1.79 -13.41 9.25
N ALA A 104 1.92 -14.20 10.31
CA ALA A 104 0.86 -15.10 10.78
C ALA A 104 -0.46 -14.35 11.06
N GLY A 105 -0.39 -13.11 11.55
CA GLY A 105 -1.58 -12.32 11.83
C GLY A 105 -2.37 -11.94 10.57
N GLU A 106 -1.71 -11.50 9.51
CA GLU A 106 -2.35 -11.24 8.22
C GLU A 106 -2.92 -12.52 7.61
N LEU A 107 -2.16 -13.62 7.69
CA LEU A 107 -2.56 -14.92 7.18
C LEU A 107 -3.80 -15.46 7.90
N GLU A 108 -3.79 -15.49 9.24
CA GLU A 108 -4.93 -15.96 10.05
C GLU A 108 -6.17 -15.10 9.79
N LEU A 109 -6.01 -13.76 9.68
CA LEU A 109 -7.12 -12.88 9.36
C LEU A 109 -7.72 -13.23 8.00
N ALA A 110 -6.92 -13.44 6.96
CA ALA A 110 -7.40 -13.78 5.62
C ALA A 110 -8.16 -15.12 5.64
N VAL A 111 -7.56 -16.18 6.17
CA VAL A 111 -8.15 -17.52 6.17
C VAL A 111 -9.42 -17.59 7.02
N THR A 112 -9.50 -16.85 8.14
CA THR A 112 -10.73 -16.79 8.96
C THR A 112 -11.92 -16.13 8.25
N THR A 113 -11.68 -15.45 7.12
CA THR A 113 -12.75 -14.90 6.28
C THR A 113 -13.19 -15.84 5.15
N GLY A 114 -12.57 -17.01 5.04
CA GLY A 114 -12.81 -17.96 3.96
C GLY A 114 -11.91 -17.75 2.74
N PHE A 115 -10.87 -16.89 2.82
CA PHE A 115 -9.95 -16.70 1.71
C PHE A 115 -9.17 -18.00 1.43
N PRO A 116 -9.10 -18.48 0.16
CA PRO A 116 -8.43 -19.72 -0.21
C PRO A 116 -6.93 -19.67 0.10
N PRO A 117 -6.40 -20.48 1.03
CA PRO A 117 -5.00 -20.39 1.43
C PRO A 117 -4.02 -20.72 0.30
N GLU A 118 -4.40 -21.56 -0.65
CA GLU A 118 -3.59 -21.89 -1.85
C GLU A 118 -3.36 -20.68 -2.77
N ARG A 119 -4.14 -19.61 -2.62
CA ARG A 119 -3.97 -18.32 -3.33
C ARG A 119 -3.23 -17.27 -2.49
N ILE A 120 -2.66 -17.68 -1.36
CA ILE A 120 -1.86 -16.82 -0.49
C ILE A 120 -0.38 -17.11 -0.70
N VAL A 121 0.42 -16.04 -0.76
CA VAL A 121 1.89 -16.09 -0.80
C VAL A 121 2.43 -15.44 0.47
N LEU A 122 3.25 -16.18 1.22
CA LEU A 122 3.88 -15.65 2.44
C LEU A 122 5.24 -15.03 2.11
N HIS A 123 5.35 -13.73 2.31
CA HIS A 123 6.57 -12.94 2.20
C HIS A 123 7.20 -12.63 3.56
N GLY A 124 8.33 -11.93 3.54
CA GLY A 124 9.03 -11.40 4.73
C GLY A 124 10.50 -11.78 4.77
N ASN A 125 11.35 -10.82 5.12
CA ASN A 125 12.81 -11.02 5.20
C ASN A 125 13.27 -11.74 6.48
N ALA A 126 12.39 -11.90 7.46
CA ALA A 126 12.68 -12.52 8.75
C ALA A 126 11.42 -13.21 9.29
N LYS A 127 10.98 -14.28 8.61
CA LYS A 127 9.83 -15.07 9.07
C LYS A 127 10.17 -15.79 10.37
N SER A 128 9.33 -15.62 11.38
CA SER A 128 9.45 -16.32 12.65
C SER A 128 9.04 -17.79 12.49
N PRO A 129 9.43 -18.68 13.44
CA PRO A 129 8.89 -20.04 13.46
C PRO A 129 7.36 -20.08 13.41
N ARG A 130 6.71 -19.18 14.15
CA ARG A 130 5.24 -19.08 14.14
C ARG A 130 4.68 -18.73 12.75
N ASP A 131 5.33 -17.84 12.00
CA ASP A 131 4.88 -17.48 10.65
C ASP A 131 4.94 -18.70 9.72
N LEU A 132 6.05 -19.46 9.77
CA LEU A 132 6.24 -20.67 8.98
C LEU A 132 5.26 -21.78 9.39
N ASP A 133 5.14 -22.07 10.67
CA ASP A 133 4.23 -23.09 11.19
C ASP A 133 2.76 -22.77 10.82
N THR A 134 2.36 -21.49 10.94
CA THR A 134 1.02 -21.06 10.58
C THR A 134 0.80 -21.22 9.08
N ALA A 135 1.76 -20.85 8.24
CA ALA A 135 1.67 -20.99 6.79
C ALA A 135 1.53 -22.46 6.37
N LEU A 136 2.35 -23.33 6.90
CA LEU A 136 2.31 -24.77 6.60
C LEU A 136 1.01 -25.41 7.09
N ARG A 137 0.59 -25.12 8.30
CA ARG A 137 -0.67 -25.63 8.90
C ARG A 137 -1.91 -25.21 8.12
N LEU A 138 -1.92 -23.98 7.59
CA LEU A 138 -3.03 -23.45 6.80
C LEU A 138 -2.94 -23.78 5.32
N GLY A 139 -1.81 -24.31 4.84
CA GLY A 139 -1.63 -24.74 3.45
C GLY A 139 -1.50 -23.59 2.46
N VAL A 140 -0.64 -22.58 2.76
CA VAL A 140 -0.41 -21.46 1.83
C VAL A 140 0.14 -21.96 0.50
N GLY A 141 -0.26 -21.30 -0.58
CA GLY A 141 0.16 -21.68 -1.93
C GLY A 141 1.67 -21.63 -2.14
N ARG A 142 2.32 -20.56 -1.65
CA ARG A 142 3.78 -20.37 -1.83
C ARG A 142 4.38 -19.64 -0.64
N ILE A 143 5.67 -19.90 -0.38
CA ILE A 143 6.50 -19.16 0.58
C ILE A 143 7.68 -18.57 -0.17
N VAL A 144 7.89 -17.26 -0.06
CA VAL A 144 9.03 -16.57 -0.68
C VAL A 144 10.21 -16.58 0.28
N ILE A 145 11.25 -17.33 -0.07
CA ILE A 145 12.50 -17.47 0.70
C ILE A 145 13.33 -16.21 0.50
N ASP A 146 13.78 -15.62 1.60
CA ASP A 146 14.52 -14.36 1.63
C ASP A 146 15.98 -14.53 2.10
N SER A 147 16.34 -15.65 2.71
CA SER A 147 17.70 -15.89 3.21
C SER A 147 18.10 -17.37 3.16
N PRO A 148 19.43 -17.68 3.08
CA PRO A 148 19.91 -19.07 3.09
C PRO A 148 19.56 -19.83 4.37
N GLY A 149 19.52 -19.15 5.53
CA GLY A 149 19.13 -19.77 6.79
C GLY A 149 17.65 -20.17 6.87
N GLU A 150 16.80 -19.51 6.08
CA GLU A 150 15.38 -19.85 6.00
C GLU A 150 15.14 -21.16 5.27
N ILE A 151 15.97 -21.53 4.27
CA ILE A 151 15.86 -22.78 3.52
C ILE A 151 15.86 -23.98 4.46
N ALA A 152 16.87 -24.05 5.35
CA ALA A 152 17.00 -25.16 6.28
C ALA A 152 15.86 -25.21 7.31
N ARG A 153 15.45 -24.05 7.82
CA ARG A 153 14.31 -23.95 8.77
C ARG A 153 13.00 -24.39 8.13
N LEU A 154 12.75 -23.92 6.89
CA LEU A 154 11.54 -24.29 6.17
C LEU A 154 11.52 -25.77 5.83
N ALA A 155 12.63 -26.30 5.28
CA ALA A 155 12.75 -27.72 4.97
C ALA A 155 12.51 -28.61 6.19
N ALA A 156 13.10 -28.24 7.35
CA ALA A 156 12.87 -28.95 8.59
C ALA A 156 11.39 -28.86 9.07
N ALA A 157 10.76 -27.72 8.91
CA ALA A 157 9.36 -27.53 9.31
C ALA A 157 8.37 -28.28 8.40
N VAL A 158 8.66 -28.36 7.09
CA VAL A 158 7.85 -29.17 6.13
C VAL A 158 7.99 -30.66 6.43
N GLY A 159 9.16 -31.12 6.82
CA GLY A 159 9.45 -32.52 7.10
C GLY A 159 9.65 -33.37 5.84
N PRO A 160 10.10 -34.63 5.99
CA PRO A 160 10.51 -35.47 4.84
C PRO A 160 9.36 -35.89 3.94
N ASP A 161 8.15 -36.03 4.48
CA ASP A 161 6.95 -36.48 3.75
C ASP A 161 6.07 -35.32 3.26
N GLY A 162 6.46 -34.08 3.60
CA GLY A 162 5.72 -32.87 3.23
C GLY A 162 6.15 -32.32 1.88
N HIS A 163 5.38 -31.33 1.41
CA HIS A 163 5.67 -30.64 0.16
C HIS A 163 5.23 -29.17 0.27
N GLN A 164 6.15 -28.24 -0.09
CA GLN A 164 5.84 -26.81 -0.11
C GLN A 164 6.43 -26.15 -1.37
N LYS A 165 5.58 -25.42 -2.08
CA LYS A 165 6.02 -24.56 -3.17
C LYS A 165 6.71 -23.31 -2.63
N VAL A 166 7.85 -22.98 -3.22
CA VAL A 166 8.66 -21.83 -2.80
C VAL A 166 9.08 -20.98 -4.00
N MET A 167 9.28 -19.71 -3.74
CA MET A 167 9.98 -18.79 -4.62
C MET A 167 11.21 -18.25 -3.91
N VAL A 168 12.18 -17.72 -4.65
CA VAL A 168 13.34 -17.04 -4.06
C VAL A 168 13.24 -15.56 -4.34
N ARG A 169 13.32 -14.76 -3.29
CA ARG A 169 13.44 -13.31 -3.43
C ARG A 169 14.86 -12.95 -3.84
N VAL A 170 14.99 -12.35 -5.00
CA VAL A 170 16.27 -11.90 -5.54
C VAL A 170 16.33 -10.38 -5.61
N VAL A 171 17.55 -9.87 -5.46
CA VAL A 171 17.86 -8.44 -5.61
C VAL A 171 18.53 -8.25 -6.96
N PRO A 172 17.88 -7.59 -7.91
CA PRO A 172 18.46 -7.39 -9.24
C PRO A 172 19.44 -6.21 -9.31
N GLY A 173 19.79 -5.54 -8.21
CA GLY A 173 20.75 -4.43 -8.19
C GLY A 173 20.22 -3.15 -8.87
N ILE A 174 18.92 -2.85 -8.73
CA ILE A 174 18.27 -1.72 -9.41
C ILE A 174 17.81 -0.70 -8.37
N SER A 175 18.27 0.54 -8.48
CA SER A 175 17.75 1.64 -7.65
C SER A 175 16.47 2.20 -8.28
N ALA A 176 15.34 2.06 -7.60
CA ALA A 176 14.04 2.57 -8.04
C ALA A 176 13.20 3.05 -6.85
N GLY A 177 12.29 4.02 -7.09
CA GLY A 177 11.39 4.57 -6.07
C GLY A 177 11.76 5.97 -5.59
N GLY A 178 10.80 6.63 -4.93
CA GLY A 178 10.89 8.06 -4.61
C GLY A 178 11.73 8.40 -3.37
N HIS A 179 11.71 7.59 -2.32
CA HIS A 179 12.37 7.87 -1.05
C HIS A 179 13.32 6.74 -0.66
N GLU A 180 14.50 7.07 -0.11
CA GLU A 180 15.54 6.09 0.25
C GLU A 180 15.00 4.92 1.11
N LYS A 181 14.21 5.22 2.14
CA LYS A 181 13.63 4.22 3.05
C LYS A 181 12.63 3.23 2.41
N ILE A 182 12.21 3.47 1.16
CA ILE A 182 11.26 2.61 0.44
C ILE A 182 11.84 2.00 -0.85
N ARG A 183 13.16 2.06 -1.01
CA ARG A 183 13.91 1.35 -2.06
C ARG A 183 14.30 -0.02 -1.55
N THR A 184 14.11 -1.05 -2.35
CA THR A 184 14.39 -2.45 -1.95
C THR A 184 15.08 -3.27 -3.05
N GLY A 185 15.45 -2.66 -4.15
CA GLY A 185 16.05 -3.32 -5.31
C GLY A 185 17.58 -3.26 -5.38
N THR A 186 18.27 -2.72 -4.38
CA THR A 186 19.73 -2.57 -4.31
C THR A 186 20.35 -3.56 -3.31
N ASP A 187 21.62 -3.94 -3.52
CA ASP A 187 22.32 -4.97 -2.74
C ASP A 187 22.63 -4.56 -1.28
N ASP A 188 22.48 -3.28 -0.93
CA ASP A 188 22.68 -2.73 0.42
C ASP A 188 21.43 -2.79 1.30
N GLN A 189 20.40 -3.53 0.90
CA GLN A 189 19.14 -3.67 1.63
C GLN A 189 19.04 -5.01 2.36
N LYS A 190 18.18 -5.04 3.39
CA LYS A 190 17.94 -6.23 4.21
C LYS A 190 17.15 -7.34 3.51
N PHE A 191 16.70 -7.12 2.29
CA PHE A 191 15.78 -7.99 1.57
C PHE A 191 16.50 -8.76 0.46
N GLY A 192 16.14 -10.05 0.33
CA GLY A 192 16.47 -10.87 -0.83
C GLY A 192 17.95 -11.20 -0.98
N LEU A 193 18.26 -11.95 -2.03
CA LEU A 193 19.57 -12.47 -2.35
C LEU A 193 20.10 -11.82 -3.64
N SER A 194 21.31 -11.27 -3.58
CA SER A 194 21.94 -10.61 -4.72
C SER A 194 22.12 -11.58 -5.90
N ILE A 195 21.71 -11.11 -7.10
CA ILE A 195 22.01 -11.82 -8.36
C ILE A 195 23.48 -11.62 -8.71
N THR A 196 24.02 -10.44 -8.45
CA THR A 196 25.37 -10.02 -8.87
C THR A 196 26.46 -10.79 -8.11
N ASP A 197 26.26 -10.99 -6.81
CA ASP A 197 27.26 -11.65 -5.93
C ASP A 197 27.14 -13.16 -5.91
N GLY A 198 26.20 -13.73 -6.71
CA GLY A 198 26.01 -15.18 -6.79
C GLY A 198 25.22 -15.81 -5.63
N TYR A 199 24.84 -15.05 -4.62
CA TYR A 199 24.08 -15.57 -3.46
C TYR A 199 22.74 -16.18 -3.85
N ALA A 200 22.06 -15.59 -4.83
CA ALA A 200 20.81 -16.13 -5.35
C ALA A 200 20.99 -17.52 -5.97
N ALA A 201 21.98 -17.69 -6.85
CA ALA A 201 22.27 -18.99 -7.48
C ALA A 201 22.66 -20.05 -6.46
N HIS A 202 23.52 -19.72 -5.49
CA HIS A 202 23.92 -20.65 -4.43
C HIS A 202 22.72 -21.06 -3.55
N ALA A 203 21.83 -20.15 -3.19
CA ALA A 203 20.64 -20.49 -2.42
C ALA A 203 19.68 -21.39 -3.20
N ILE A 204 19.53 -21.16 -4.50
CA ILE A 204 18.73 -22.01 -5.38
C ILE A 204 19.28 -23.43 -5.43
N THR A 205 20.59 -23.61 -5.60
CA THR A 205 21.22 -24.95 -5.55
C THR A 205 20.87 -25.65 -4.23
N ARG A 206 20.93 -24.94 -3.09
CA ARG A 206 20.56 -25.51 -1.78
C ARG A 206 19.08 -25.89 -1.67
N ILE A 207 18.18 -25.16 -2.36
CA ILE A 207 16.76 -25.52 -2.41
C ILE A 207 16.57 -26.79 -3.23
N LEU A 208 17.28 -26.95 -4.34
CA LEU A 208 17.19 -28.15 -5.19
C LEU A 208 17.66 -29.42 -4.45
N ASP A 209 18.50 -29.29 -3.43
CA ASP A 209 18.92 -30.38 -2.52
C ASP A 209 17.85 -30.73 -1.47
N GLN A 210 16.71 -30.03 -1.42
CA GLN A 210 15.62 -30.25 -0.46
C GLN A 210 14.38 -30.80 -1.19
N PRO A 211 14.17 -32.13 -1.23
CA PRO A 211 13.10 -32.74 -2.03
C PRO A 211 11.69 -32.31 -1.62
N GLN A 212 11.50 -31.83 -0.37
CA GLN A 212 10.23 -31.30 0.15
C GLN A 212 9.95 -29.85 -0.28
N LEU A 213 10.89 -29.17 -0.95
CA LEU A 213 10.72 -27.80 -1.43
C LEU A 213 10.67 -27.78 -2.96
N GLU A 214 9.54 -27.37 -3.53
CA GLU A 214 9.37 -27.17 -4.97
C GLU A 214 9.64 -25.71 -5.33
N LEU A 215 10.76 -25.44 -6.03
CA LEU A 215 11.06 -24.10 -6.51
C LEU A 215 10.21 -23.78 -7.75
N THR A 216 9.25 -22.89 -7.61
CA THR A 216 8.33 -22.49 -8.70
C THR A 216 8.75 -21.21 -9.40
N GLY A 217 9.55 -20.34 -8.80
CA GLY A 217 9.88 -19.08 -9.44
C GLY A 217 10.86 -18.19 -8.69
N LEU A 218 11.12 -17.05 -9.33
CA LEU A 218 11.88 -15.94 -8.73
C LEU A 218 10.95 -14.79 -8.45
N HIS A 219 11.21 -14.12 -7.33
CA HIS A 219 10.51 -12.89 -6.92
C HIS A 219 11.49 -11.72 -6.80
N CYS A 220 11.09 -10.54 -7.21
CA CYS A 220 11.77 -9.30 -6.83
C CYS A 220 10.77 -8.20 -6.46
N HIS A 221 11.20 -7.28 -5.60
CA HIS A 221 10.46 -6.05 -5.32
C HIS A 221 11.42 -4.86 -5.36
N LEU A 222 11.22 -3.97 -6.33
CA LEU A 222 12.19 -2.91 -6.66
C LEU A 222 12.11 -1.71 -5.71
N GLY A 223 10.96 -1.50 -5.09
CA GLY A 223 10.71 -0.37 -4.22
C GLY A 223 9.26 0.09 -4.26
N SER A 224 9.01 1.33 -3.83
CA SER A 224 7.67 1.89 -3.74
C SER A 224 7.61 3.27 -4.39
N GLN A 225 6.42 3.66 -4.88
CA GLN A 225 6.19 4.92 -5.59
C GLN A 225 7.04 5.04 -6.88
N ILE A 226 7.12 3.96 -7.64
CA ILE A 226 7.81 3.92 -8.93
C ILE A 226 6.82 4.36 -10.01
N THR A 227 7.12 5.46 -10.71
CA THR A 227 6.28 6.02 -11.77
C THR A 227 6.84 5.79 -13.18
N SER A 228 8.07 5.25 -13.26
CA SER A 228 8.74 4.89 -14.53
C SER A 228 8.69 3.38 -14.77
N VAL A 229 8.44 2.97 -16.00
CA VAL A 229 8.41 1.57 -16.42
C VAL A 229 9.83 0.97 -16.53
N THR A 230 10.84 1.79 -16.80
CA THR A 230 12.22 1.35 -17.10
C THR A 230 12.82 0.40 -16.05
N PRO A 231 12.68 0.64 -14.72
CA PRO A 231 13.21 -0.28 -13.72
C PRO A 231 12.67 -1.70 -13.84
N TYR A 232 11.39 -1.87 -14.16
CA TYR A 232 10.75 -3.18 -14.33
C TYR A 232 11.32 -3.92 -15.55
N LEU A 233 11.57 -3.21 -16.66
CA LEU A 233 12.17 -3.83 -17.86
C LEU A 233 13.60 -4.32 -17.58
N VAL A 234 14.38 -3.54 -16.83
CA VAL A 234 15.74 -3.98 -16.42
C VAL A 234 15.66 -5.18 -15.49
N ALA A 235 14.69 -5.21 -14.56
CA ALA A 235 14.48 -6.34 -13.66
C ALA A 235 14.15 -7.62 -14.45
N VAL A 236 13.23 -7.55 -15.40
CA VAL A 236 12.88 -8.68 -16.28
C VAL A 236 14.13 -9.26 -16.95
N ARG A 237 14.96 -8.42 -17.59
CA ARG A 237 16.20 -8.88 -18.23
C ARG A 237 17.16 -9.59 -17.27
N ARG A 238 17.38 -9.01 -16.08
CA ARG A 238 18.30 -9.58 -15.07
C ARG A 238 17.77 -10.89 -14.50
N MET A 239 16.48 -10.96 -14.23
CA MET A 239 15.86 -12.18 -13.70
C MET A 239 15.82 -13.29 -14.75
N VAL A 240 15.45 -13.01 -16.00
CA VAL A 240 15.53 -14.00 -17.10
C VAL A 240 16.96 -14.44 -17.34
N GLY A 241 17.96 -13.54 -17.23
CA GLY A 241 19.37 -13.92 -17.29
C GLY A 241 19.80 -14.87 -16.16
N LEU A 242 19.24 -14.74 -14.94
CA LEU A 242 19.46 -15.71 -13.88
C LEU A 242 18.78 -17.05 -14.22
N MET A 243 17.52 -17.01 -14.70
CA MET A 243 16.80 -18.22 -15.11
C MET A 243 17.54 -19.00 -16.22
N SER A 244 18.15 -18.30 -17.18
CA SER A 244 18.98 -18.91 -18.23
C SER A 244 20.16 -19.66 -17.65
N ARG A 245 20.92 -19.05 -16.75
CA ARG A 245 22.06 -19.72 -16.07
C ARG A 245 21.61 -20.95 -15.27
N LEU A 246 20.49 -20.86 -14.58
CA LEU A 246 19.92 -21.99 -13.81
C LEU A 246 19.48 -23.13 -14.75
N HIS A 247 18.92 -22.81 -15.91
CA HIS A 247 18.59 -23.79 -16.91
C HIS A 247 19.84 -24.49 -17.47
N GLU A 248 20.87 -23.73 -17.81
CA GLU A 248 22.14 -24.25 -18.30
C GLU A 248 22.85 -25.17 -17.28
N GLN A 249 22.81 -24.81 -16.00
CA GLN A 249 23.50 -25.51 -14.92
C GLN A 249 22.74 -26.72 -14.37
N HIS A 250 21.42 -26.62 -14.28
CA HIS A 250 20.59 -27.62 -13.58
C HIS A 250 19.44 -28.17 -14.42
N GLY A 251 19.28 -27.73 -15.67
CA GLY A 251 18.11 -28.07 -16.50
C GLY A 251 16.80 -27.48 -15.97
N LEU A 252 16.87 -26.53 -15.05
CA LEU A 252 15.71 -25.98 -14.35
C LEU A 252 14.93 -25.02 -15.25
N VAL A 253 13.62 -25.24 -15.35
CA VAL A 253 12.68 -24.33 -16.01
C VAL A 253 11.71 -23.81 -14.95
N LEU A 254 11.78 -22.52 -14.62
CA LEU A 254 10.93 -21.91 -13.62
C LEU A 254 9.62 -21.42 -14.25
N PRO A 255 8.44 -21.89 -13.77
CA PRO A 255 7.16 -21.54 -14.35
C PRO A 255 6.65 -20.14 -13.98
N GLU A 256 7.26 -19.46 -13.01
CA GLU A 256 6.77 -18.18 -12.49
C GLU A 256 7.87 -17.12 -12.40
N LEU A 257 7.49 -15.87 -12.65
CA LEU A 257 8.32 -14.68 -12.47
C LEU A 257 7.51 -13.58 -11.77
N ASP A 258 7.86 -13.26 -10.54
CA ASP A 258 7.18 -12.24 -9.75
C ASP A 258 7.99 -10.94 -9.73
N LEU A 259 7.39 -9.85 -10.21
CA LEU A 259 7.99 -8.52 -10.25
C LEU A 259 7.59 -7.65 -9.05
N GLY A 260 6.81 -8.21 -8.12
CA GLY A 260 6.31 -7.47 -6.96
C GLY A 260 5.33 -6.36 -7.34
N GLY A 261 5.24 -5.39 -6.46
CA GLY A 261 4.41 -4.20 -6.64
C GLY A 261 5.23 -2.92 -6.83
N GLY A 262 4.92 -1.91 -6.03
CA GLY A 262 5.64 -0.64 -6.01
C GLY A 262 5.10 0.42 -6.97
N HIS A 263 4.02 0.14 -7.69
CA HIS A 263 3.41 1.05 -8.66
C HIS A 263 2.99 2.37 -7.98
N GLY A 264 3.52 3.50 -8.50
CA GLY A 264 3.32 4.83 -7.94
C GLY A 264 1.94 5.39 -8.24
N ILE A 265 1.42 6.16 -7.28
CA ILE A 265 0.16 6.92 -7.38
C ILE A 265 0.41 8.40 -7.10
N ALA A 266 -0.45 9.27 -7.60
CA ALA A 266 -0.43 10.70 -7.27
C ALA A 266 -1.02 10.92 -5.86
N TYR A 267 -0.35 11.73 -5.04
CA TYR A 267 -0.85 12.20 -3.75
C TYR A 267 -1.40 13.63 -3.82
N ARG A 268 -0.98 14.38 -4.82
CA ARG A 268 -1.43 15.75 -5.08
C ARG A 268 -1.79 15.92 -6.57
N PRO A 269 -2.69 16.84 -6.89
CA PRO A 269 -2.99 17.17 -8.28
C PRO A 269 -1.72 17.48 -9.08
N GLY A 270 -1.60 16.89 -10.28
CA GLY A 270 -0.46 17.08 -11.17
C GLY A 270 0.77 16.20 -10.90
N GLU A 271 0.79 15.44 -9.81
CA GLU A 271 1.86 14.45 -9.60
C GLU A 271 1.72 13.27 -10.56
N PRO A 272 2.86 12.66 -10.99
CA PRO A 272 2.84 11.49 -11.85
C PRO A 272 2.35 10.25 -11.10
N ALA A 273 1.67 9.38 -11.83
CA ALA A 273 1.34 8.02 -11.41
C ALA A 273 1.86 7.01 -12.45
N MET A 274 1.94 5.73 -12.08
CA MET A 274 2.29 4.68 -13.03
C MET A 274 1.18 4.55 -14.09
N ASP A 275 1.58 4.61 -15.36
CA ASP A 275 0.70 4.20 -16.47
C ASP A 275 0.69 2.67 -16.56
N LEU A 276 -0.38 2.08 -16.04
CA LEU A 276 -0.53 0.64 -15.92
C LEU A 276 -0.59 -0.07 -17.27
N THR A 277 -1.27 0.53 -18.25
CA THR A 277 -1.39 -0.02 -19.61
C THR A 277 -0.03 -0.07 -20.30
N THR A 278 0.74 1.01 -20.18
CA THR A 278 2.11 1.05 -20.71
C THR A 278 3.03 0.07 -19.97
N LEU A 279 2.91 -0.03 -18.65
CA LEU A 279 3.68 -1.00 -17.85
C LEU A 279 3.40 -2.42 -18.33
N ALA A 280 2.15 -2.84 -18.38
CA ALA A 280 1.74 -4.19 -18.77
C ALA A 280 2.21 -4.55 -20.17
N ARG A 281 1.97 -3.68 -21.14
CA ARG A 281 2.39 -3.88 -22.52
C ARG A 281 3.92 -4.03 -22.66
N LYS A 282 4.70 -3.14 -22.03
CA LYS A 282 6.15 -3.13 -22.13
C LYS A 282 6.79 -4.30 -21.36
N VAL A 283 6.29 -4.62 -20.17
CA VAL A 283 6.80 -5.76 -19.38
C VAL A 283 6.56 -7.07 -20.13
N ARG A 284 5.36 -7.28 -20.69
CA ARG A 284 5.05 -8.47 -21.48
C ARG A 284 5.95 -8.60 -22.73
N ALA A 285 6.14 -7.52 -23.47
CA ALA A 285 7.03 -7.51 -24.64
C ALA A 285 8.48 -7.80 -24.25
N GLU A 286 9.00 -7.20 -23.20
CA GLU A 286 10.36 -7.41 -22.71
C GLU A 286 10.55 -8.85 -22.20
N LEU A 287 9.59 -9.41 -21.46
CA LEU A 287 9.64 -10.77 -20.95
C LEU A 287 9.68 -11.77 -22.10
N SER A 288 8.81 -11.62 -23.10
CA SER A 288 8.79 -12.47 -24.28
C SER A 288 10.11 -12.40 -25.07
N ALA A 289 10.65 -11.19 -25.26
CA ALA A 289 11.91 -11.00 -25.98
C ALA A 289 13.11 -11.60 -25.23
N ALA A 290 13.19 -11.37 -23.91
CA ALA A 290 14.26 -11.91 -23.07
C ALA A 290 14.22 -13.45 -23.02
N CYS A 291 13.04 -14.05 -22.85
CA CYS A 291 12.89 -15.51 -22.85
C CYS A 291 13.23 -16.12 -24.22
N ALA A 292 12.80 -15.51 -25.32
CA ALA A 292 13.17 -15.97 -26.67
C ALA A 292 14.68 -15.95 -26.89
N ALA A 293 15.37 -14.88 -26.49
CA ALA A 293 16.84 -14.79 -26.57
C ALA A 293 17.54 -15.84 -25.70
N ALA A 294 16.98 -16.20 -24.55
CA ALA A 294 17.49 -17.21 -23.63
C ALA A 294 17.03 -18.65 -24.01
N ARG A 295 16.19 -18.83 -25.03
CA ARG A 295 15.56 -20.10 -25.40
C ARG A 295 14.77 -20.75 -24.25
N LEU A 296 14.14 -19.96 -23.43
CA LEU A 296 13.29 -20.38 -22.32
C LEU A 296 11.82 -20.22 -22.69
N PRO A 297 10.93 -21.07 -22.15
CA PRO A 297 9.49 -20.76 -22.17
C PRO A 297 9.22 -19.50 -21.37
N VAL A 298 8.18 -18.75 -21.77
CA VAL A 298 7.76 -17.55 -21.05
C VAL A 298 7.06 -17.97 -19.75
N PRO A 299 7.58 -17.57 -18.57
CA PRO A 299 6.95 -17.90 -17.29
C PRO A 299 5.66 -17.10 -17.11
N ARG A 300 4.76 -17.61 -16.26
CA ARG A 300 3.62 -16.83 -15.77
C ARG A 300 4.12 -15.62 -14.97
N LEU A 301 3.68 -14.44 -15.37
CA LEU A 301 3.97 -13.20 -14.64
C LEU A 301 3.13 -13.14 -13.37
N VAL A 302 3.74 -12.70 -12.25
CA VAL A 302 3.05 -12.37 -11.01
C VAL A 302 3.33 -10.91 -10.66
N ILE A 303 2.34 -10.18 -10.17
CA ILE A 303 2.47 -8.79 -9.72
C ILE A 303 1.70 -8.56 -8.42
N GLU A 304 2.22 -7.65 -7.57
CA GLU A 304 1.75 -7.45 -6.19
C GLU A 304 1.32 -6.01 -5.89
N PRO A 305 0.27 -5.47 -6.55
CA PRO A 305 -0.21 -4.14 -6.23
C PRO A 305 -0.88 -4.10 -4.84
N GLY A 306 -0.49 -3.14 -4.01
CA GLY A 306 -1.18 -2.83 -2.74
C GLY A 306 -1.63 -1.38 -2.74
N ARG A 307 -0.67 -0.45 -2.58
CA ARG A 307 -0.92 1.00 -2.60
C ARG A 307 -1.75 1.46 -3.79
N ALA A 308 -1.46 0.98 -4.98
CA ALA A 308 -2.12 1.41 -6.20
C ALA A 308 -3.59 0.96 -6.28
N ILE A 309 -3.99 -0.04 -5.50
CA ILE A 309 -5.39 -0.47 -5.37
C ILE A 309 -6.09 0.37 -4.30
N VAL A 310 -5.64 0.28 -3.04
CA VAL A 310 -6.41 0.82 -1.92
C VAL A 310 -6.10 2.29 -1.60
N GLY A 311 -4.90 2.78 -1.95
CA GLY A 311 -4.48 4.15 -1.61
C GLY A 311 -5.44 5.22 -2.10
N PRO A 312 -5.74 5.30 -3.42
CA PRO A 312 -6.65 6.29 -3.98
C PRO A 312 -8.10 6.13 -3.56
N ALA A 313 -8.51 4.93 -3.13
CA ALA A 313 -9.86 4.66 -2.68
C ALA A 313 -10.16 5.19 -1.26
N GLY A 314 -9.14 5.62 -0.51
CA GLY A 314 -9.30 6.02 0.89
C GLY A 314 -9.15 7.50 1.13
N ILE A 315 -9.91 7.99 2.11
CA ILE A 315 -9.90 9.36 2.61
C ILE A 315 -9.81 9.32 4.14
N ALA A 316 -9.03 10.22 4.73
CA ALA A 316 -9.07 10.47 6.17
C ALA A 316 -9.82 11.78 6.43
N VAL A 317 -10.79 11.76 7.33
CA VAL A 317 -11.57 12.93 7.73
C VAL A 317 -11.24 13.27 9.17
N TYR A 318 -10.88 14.52 9.39
CA TYR A 318 -10.48 15.08 10.68
C TYR A 318 -11.36 16.26 11.08
N ARG A 319 -11.54 16.46 12.39
CA ARG A 319 -12.18 17.65 12.94
C ARG A 319 -11.13 18.63 13.44
N VAL A 320 -11.26 19.90 13.07
CA VAL A 320 -10.42 20.98 13.57
C VAL A 320 -10.70 21.21 15.06
N LEU A 321 -9.67 21.15 15.87
CA LEU A 321 -9.72 21.40 17.32
C LEU A 321 -9.36 22.85 17.68
N SER A 322 -8.33 23.39 16.99
CA SER A 322 -7.89 24.77 17.22
C SER A 322 -7.19 25.35 15.99
N VAL A 323 -7.17 26.66 15.89
CA VAL A 323 -6.40 27.42 14.91
C VAL A 323 -5.52 28.41 15.66
N LYS A 324 -4.22 28.38 15.38
CA LYS A 324 -3.23 29.22 16.05
C LYS A 324 -2.45 30.05 15.03
N HIS A 325 -2.43 31.35 15.24
CA HIS A 325 -1.61 32.30 14.48
C HIS A 325 -0.39 32.69 15.32
N THR A 326 0.79 32.43 14.83
CA THR A 326 2.05 32.76 15.53
C THR A 326 3.22 32.86 14.57
N GLY A 327 4.07 33.88 14.72
CA GLY A 327 5.29 34.05 13.94
C GLY A 327 5.07 34.09 12.41
N GLY A 328 3.93 34.59 11.94
CA GLY A 328 3.57 34.59 10.52
C GLY A 328 3.05 33.25 9.99
N HIS A 329 2.93 32.24 10.83
CA HIS A 329 2.40 30.93 10.50
C HIS A 329 0.97 30.74 11.01
N VAL A 330 0.19 29.94 10.28
CA VAL A 330 -1.15 29.50 10.69
C VAL A 330 -1.12 28.00 10.88
N PHE A 331 -1.33 27.54 12.11
CA PHE A 331 -1.43 26.12 12.46
C PHE A 331 -2.91 25.74 12.65
N VAL A 332 -3.35 24.70 11.93
CA VAL A 332 -4.68 24.11 12.04
C VAL A 332 -4.53 22.76 12.70
N ALA A 333 -4.83 22.68 14.00
CA ALA A 333 -4.73 21.44 14.76
C ALA A 333 -6.02 20.63 14.63
N VAL A 334 -5.87 19.32 14.36
CA VAL A 334 -6.98 18.40 14.18
C VAL A 334 -6.98 17.29 15.23
N ASP A 335 -8.06 16.52 15.31
CA ASP A 335 -8.30 15.45 16.29
C ASP A 335 -7.54 14.14 16.03
N GLY A 336 -6.85 14.02 14.88
CA GLY A 336 -5.90 12.96 14.55
C GLY A 336 -4.46 13.42 14.62
N GLY A 337 -3.56 12.71 13.94
CA GLY A 337 -2.15 13.07 13.86
C GLY A 337 -1.25 11.93 13.39
N MET A 338 0.03 11.98 13.76
CA MET A 338 1.01 10.97 13.34
C MET A 338 0.72 9.55 13.85
N SER A 339 -0.16 9.38 14.83
CA SER A 339 -0.60 8.05 15.28
C SER A 339 -1.51 7.35 14.29
N ASP A 340 -2.22 8.09 13.46
CA ASP A 340 -3.14 7.56 12.43
C ASP A 340 -2.65 7.85 10.99
N ASN A 341 -1.79 8.85 10.79
CA ASN A 341 -1.09 9.11 9.54
C ASN A 341 0.40 9.40 9.77
N PRO A 342 1.25 8.38 9.98
CA PRO A 342 2.67 8.57 10.26
C PRO A 342 3.49 8.95 9.01
N ARG A 343 2.92 8.90 7.83
CA ARG A 343 3.64 8.96 6.57
C ARG A 343 4.31 10.31 6.26
N PRO A 344 3.73 11.48 6.61
CA PRO A 344 4.44 12.74 6.49
C PRO A 344 5.73 12.76 7.33
N ALA A 345 5.66 12.32 8.59
CA ALA A 345 6.82 12.27 9.49
C ALA A 345 7.88 11.24 9.05
N LEU A 346 7.45 10.06 8.55
CA LEU A 346 8.38 8.97 8.20
C LEU A 346 9.00 9.13 6.82
N TYR A 347 8.25 9.64 5.85
CA TYR A 347 8.60 9.61 4.41
C TYR A 347 8.45 10.96 3.72
N GLY A 348 8.12 12.03 4.43
CA GLY A 348 7.92 13.35 3.84
C GLY A 348 6.76 13.41 2.83
N VAL A 349 5.78 12.51 2.94
CA VAL A 349 4.63 12.49 2.01
C VAL A 349 3.83 13.78 2.19
N ARG A 350 3.49 14.41 1.06
CA ARG A 350 2.69 15.62 1.04
C ARG A 350 1.28 15.30 0.58
N TYR A 351 0.28 15.79 1.29
CA TYR A 351 -1.14 15.65 0.97
C TYR A 351 -1.74 16.99 0.56
N ALA A 352 -2.90 16.94 -0.09
CA ALA A 352 -3.72 18.10 -0.44
C ALA A 352 -5.04 18.07 0.36
N PRO A 353 -5.04 18.49 1.63
CA PRO A 353 -6.25 18.52 2.45
C PRO A 353 -7.26 19.53 1.91
N ARG A 354 -8.55 19.29 2.17
CA ARG A 354 -9.64 20.17 1.79
C ARG A 354 -10.63 20.35 2.95
N LEU A 355 -11.12 21.60 3.13
CA LEU A 355 -12.26 21.89 3.98
C LEU A 355 -13.54 21.30 3.37
N ILE A 356 -14.32 20.60 4.18
CA ILE A 356 -15.60 19.99 3.81
C ILE A 356 -16.70 20.38 4.80
N GLY A 357 -17.96 20.07 4.49
CA GLY A 357 -19.12 20.24 5.38
C GLY A 357 -19.65 21.67 5.44
N ARG A 358 -18.97 22.68 4.90
CA ARG A 358 -19.48 24.02 4.73
C ARG A 358 -18.91 24.75 3.51
N ARG A 359 -19.67 25.70 2.98
CA ARG A 359 -19.17 26.66 1.99
C ARG A 359 -18.50 27.85 2.68
N THR A 360 -17.55 28.44 1.99
CA THR A 360 -16.92 29.69 2.38
C THR A 360 -16.52 30.47 1.15
N THR A 361 -16.53 31.81 1.27
CA THR A 361 -16.01 32.74 0.28
C THR A 361 -14.67 33.37 0.72
N ALA A 362 -14.14 32.93 1.87
CA ALA A 362 -12.86 33.40 2.35
C ALA A 362 -11.73 33.03 1.37
N PRO A 363 -10.76 33.91 1.18
CA PRO A 363 -9.59 33.61 0.36
C PRO A 363 -8.81 32.44 0.94
N MET A 364 -8.14 31.69 0.06
CA MET A 364 -7.25 30.62 0.51
C MET A 364 -6.05 31.19 1.24
N ALA A 365 -5.66 30.54 2.32
CA ALA A 365 -4.50 30.86 3.13
C ALA A 365 -3.56 29.67 3.20
N ARG A 366 -2.27 29.96 3.24
CA ARG A 366 -1.24 28.94 3.47
C ARG A 366 -1.23 28.57 4.96
N VAL A 367 -1.47 27.29 5.26
CA VAL A 367 -1.54 26.77 6.62
C VAL A 367 -0.69 25.51 6.79
N THR A 368 -0.37 25.17 8.04
CA THR A 368 0.18 23.87 8.40
C THR A 368 -0.89 23.10 9.19
N VAL A 369 -1.35 21.98 8.63
CA VAL A 369 -2.25 21.08 9.34
C VAL A 369 -1.41 20.19 10.25
N VAL A 370 -1.67 20.25 11.56
CA VAL A 370 -0.94 19.54 12.61
C VAL A 370 -1.89 18.62 13.38
N GLY A 371 -1.34 17.56 13.95
CA GLY A 371 -2.09 16.68 14.82
C GLY A 371 -2.16 17.18 16.26
N ARG A 372 -2.67 16.30 17.14
CA ARG A 372 -2.91 16.55 18.56
C ARG A 372 -1.81 16.02 19.49
N HIS A 373 -0.77 15.38 18.94
CA HIS A 373 0.26 14.73 19.73
C HIS A 373 1.28 15.72 20.30
N CYS A 374 1.81 15.42 21.48
CA CYS A 374 2.89 16.17 22.12
C CYS A 374 4.24 15.92 21.45
N GLU A 375 4.32 16.20 20.14
CA GLU A 375 5.47 15.91 19.26
C GLU A 375 5.57 17.00 18.19
N ALA A 376 6.72 17.65 18.07
CA ALA A 376 6.94 18.73 17.11
C ALA A 376 6.81 18.25 15.64
N GLY A 377 7.11 16.98 15.39
CA GLY A 377 6.97 16.34 14.08
C GLY A 377 5.55 15.89 13.71
N ASP A 378 4.55 16.17 14.55
CA ASP A 378 3.15 15.79 14.29
C ASP A 378 2.49 16.75 13.27
N ILE A 379 2.99 16.68 12.03
CA ILE A 379 2.54 17.48 10.90
C ILE A 379 1.88 16.54 9.88
N LEU A 380 0.60 16.79 9.59
CA LEU A 380 -0.15 16.04 8.58
C LEU A 380 -0.01 16.63 7.18
N ALA A 381 0.00 17.96 7.06
CA ALA A 381 0.25 18.65 5.80
C ALA A 381 0.90 20.01 6.04
N ALA A 382 2.17 20.13 5.65
CA ALA A 382 2.86 21.41 5.61
C ALA A 382 2.47 22.16 4.32
N ASP A 383 2.45 23.49 4.40
CA ASP A 383 2.16 24.40 3.28
C ASP A 383 0.87 24.04 2.52
N ALA A 384 -0.16 23.67 3.24
CA ALA A 384 -1.47 23.36 2.67
C ALA A 384 -2.27 24.64 2.38
N ASP A 385 -3.12 24.59 1.36
CA ASP A 385 -4.05 25.66 1.05
C ASP A 385 -5.42 25.33 1.65
N LEU A 386 -5.84 26.08 2.69
CA LEU A 386 -7.18 26.02 3.26
C LEU A 386 -7.81 27.42 3.27
N PRO A 387 -9.15 27.54 3.33
CA PRO A 387 -9.79 28.84 3.50
C PRO A 387 -9.31 29.55 4.75
N GLY A 388 -9.05 30.85 4.66
CA GLY A 388 -8.50 31.66 5.76
C GLY A 388 -9.44 31.83 6.96
N ASP A 389 -10.71 31.42 6.83
CA ASP A 389 -11.72 31.42 7.89
C ASP A 389 -11.92 30.03 8.53
N VAL A 390 -10.97 29.09 8.32
CA VAL A 390 -11.01 27.78 8.98
C VAL A 390 -11.03 27.97 10.51
N ARG A 391 -11.87 27.17 11.20
CA ARG A 391 -12.16 27.35 12.63
C ARG A 391 -12.40 26.03 13.34
N PRO A 392 -12.33 26.02 14.69
CA PRO A 392 -12.69 24.84 15.48
C PRO A 392 -14.09 24.33 15.14
N GLY A 393 -14.23 23.01 15.04
CA GLY A 393 -15.43 22.31 14.62
C GLY A 393 -15.53 22.01 13.13
N ASP A 394 -14.79 22.72 12.28
CA ASP A 394 -14.73 22.42 10.84
C ASP A 394 -14.17 21.02 10.56
N LEU A 395 -14.51 20.47 9.41
CA LEU A 395 -13.98 19.19 8.94
C LEU A 395 -12.96 19.40 7.83
N VAL A 396 -11.87 18.66 7.91
CA VAL A 396 -10.81 18.62 6.88
C VAL A 396 -10.66 17.19 6.39
N ALA A 397 -10.81 16.99 5.09
CA ALA A 397 -10.62 15.70 4.44
C ALA A 397 -9.27 15.63 3.73
N VAL A 398 -8.57 14.50 3.88
CA VAL A 398 -7.26 14.21 3.28
C VAL A 398 -7.43 13.03 2.33
N PRO A 399 -7.29 13.22 1.01
CA PRO A 399 -7.40 12.14 0.04
C PRO A 399 -6.18 11.21 0.06
N VAL A 400 -6.28 10.08 -0.65
CA VAL A 400 -5.21 9.07 -0.82
C VAL A 400 -4.75 8.46 0.52
N ALA A 401 -5.71 8.28 1.42
CA ALA A 401 -5.46 7.77 2.77
C ALA A 401 -5.78 6.27 2.94
N GLY A 402 -6.04 5.53 1.84
CA GLY A 402 -6.41 4.12 1.93
C GLY A 402 -5.26 3.17 2.25
N ALA A 403 -4.02 3.53 1.92
CA ALA A 403 -2.86 2.67 2.09
C ALA A 403 -1.90 3.18 3.15
N TYR A 404 -1.46 2.27 4.05
CA TYR A 404 -0.44 2.55 5.08
C TYR A 404 -0.85 3.64 6.09
N HIS A 405 -2.15 3.79 6.34
CA HIS A 405 -2.70 4.59 7.43
C HIS A 405 -3.06 3.65 8.59
N LEU A 406 -4.20 2.96 8.55
CA LEU A 406 -4.56 2.04 9.63
C LEU A 406 -3.51 0.94 9.87
N SER A 407 -2.93 0.37 8.81
CA SER A 407 -1.90 -0.68 8.92
C SER A 407 -0.62 -0.22 9.62
N MET A 408 -0.33 1.10 9.64
CA MET A 408 0.80 1.69 10.35
C MET A 408 0.37 2.51 11.57
N ALA A 409 -0.92 2.54 11.90
CA ALA A 409 -1.41 3.30 13.04
C ALA A 409 -0.85 2.76 14.37
N SER A 410 -0.56 3.68 15.28
CA SER A 410 0.04 3.39 16.57
C SER A 410 -0.86 3.83 17.73
N GLY A 411 -0.49 3.46 18.95
CA GLY A 411 -1.12 3.94 20.19
C GLY A 411 -0.39 5.12 20.81
N TYR A 412 0.22 6.00 20.02
CA TYR A 412 0.97 7.14 20.55
C TYR A 412 0.07 8.04 21.40
N ASN A 413 0.58 8.49 22.54
CA ASN A 413 -0.16 9.20 23.59
C ASN A 413 -1.46 8.50 24.06
N LEU A 414 -1.57 7.18 23.88
CA LEU A 414 -2.78 6.37 24.15
C LEU A 414 -4.04 6.87 23.42
N VAL A 415 -3.85 7.49 22.26
CA VAL A 415 -4.95 7.85 21.37
C VAL A 415 -5.39 6.61 20.58
N GLY A 416 -6.68 6.25 20.68
CA GLY A 416 -7.24 5.08 20.01
C GLY A 416 -7.24 5.23 18.49
N ARG A 417 -7.01 4.11 17.78
CA ARG A 417 -7.01 4.08 16.32
C ARG A 417 -8.39 4.44 15.76
N PRO A 418 -8.45 5.23 14.67
CA PRO A 418 -9.70 5.59 14.01
C PRO A 418 -10.47 4.38 13.46
N PRO A 419 -11.79 4.48 13.29
CA PRO A 419 -12.58 3.48 12.59
C PRO A 419 -12.33 3.54 11.08
N VAL A 420 -12.64 2.44 10.38
CA VAL A 420 -12.72 2.39 8.92
C VAL A 420 -14.16 2.16 8.50
N VAL A 421 -14.67 3.01 7.64
CA VAL A 421 -16.03 2.98 7.10
C VAL A 421 -15.95 2.80 5.59
N ALA A 422 -16.59 1.76 5.06
CA ALA A 422 -16.78 1.63 3.62
C ALA A 422 -18.00 2.43 3.18
N VAL A 423 -17.91 3.04 2.00
CA VAL A 423 -19.02 3.71 1.34
C VAL A 423 -19.24 3.12 -0.05
N ARG A 424 -20.52 2.91 -0.40
CA ARG A 424 -20.94 2.43 -1.72
C ARG A 424 -22.44 2.64 -1.91
N ASP A 425 -22.83 3.10 -3.09
CA ASP A 425 -24.23 3.20 -3.53
C ASP A 425 -25.13 3.92 -2.50
N GLY A 426 -24.65 5.03 -1.91
CA GLY A 426 -25.36 5.82 -0.91
C GLY A 426 -25.37 5.22 0.50
N HIS A 427 -24.65 4.13 0.74
CA HIS A 427 -24.61 3.46 2.04
C HIS A 427 -23.22 3.53 2.68
N ALA A 428 -23.19 3.78 3.99
CA ALA A 428 -21.99 3.74 4.82
C ALA A 428 -22.03 2.55 5.78
N ARG A 429 -20.97 1.72 5.79
CA ARG A 429 -20.84 0.51 6.58
C ARG A 429 -19.53 0.49 7.37
N LEU A 430 -19.59 0.28 8.68
CA LEU A 430 -18.42 0.13 9.54
C LEU A 430 -17.67 -1.16 9.20
N LEU A 431 -16.40 -1.08 8.85
CA LEU A 431 -15.52 -2.23 8.60
C LEU A 431 -14.66 -2.55 9.81
N VAL A 432 -14.04 -1.53 10.39
CA VAL A 432 -13.19 -1.64 11.58
C VAL A 432 -13.68 -0.60 12.58
N ARG A 433 -14.04 -1.04 13.78
CA ARG A 433 -14.51 -0.11 14.81
C ARG A 433 -13.35 0.74 15.37
N ARG A 434 -13.67 1.88 15.91
CA ARG A 434 -12.71 2.69 16.68
C ARG A 434 -12.14 1.87 17.84
N GLU A 435 -10.85 1.98 18.08
CA GLU A 435 -10.20 1.43 19.26
C GLU A 435 -10.68 2.20 20.52
N SER A 436 -11.23 1.48 21.46
CA SER A 436 -11.72 2.06 22.73
C SER A 436 -10.61 2.17 23.77
N LEU A 437 -10.82 2.97 24.80
CA LEU A 437 -9.91 3.01 25.95
C LEU A 437 -9.80 1.64 26.65
N GLU A 438 -10.86 0.85 26.61
CA GLU A 438 -10.85 -0.51 27.14
C GLU A 438 -9.94 -1.44 26.33
N ASP A 439 -9.94 -1.34 24.99
CA ASP A 439 -9.01 -2.10 24.14
C ASP A 439 -7.56 -1.77 24.46
N ILE A 440 -7.26 -0.51 24.73
CA ILE A 440 -5.92 -0.05 25.10
C ILE A 440 -5.54 -0.62 26.47
N ARG A 441 -6.43 -0.53 27.47
CA ARG A 441 -6.19 -0.98 28.84
C ARG A 441 -6.05 -2.48 29.00
N ARG A 442 -6.75 -3.29 28.17
CA ARG A 442 -6.64 -4.77 28.19
C ARG A 442 -5.25 -5.30 28.01
N ARG A 443 -4.33 -4.53 27.44
CA ARG A 443 -2.93 -4.92 27.24
C ARG A 443 -2.06 -4.69 28.49
N ASP A 444 -2.53 -3.83 29.39
CA ASP A 444 -1.85 -3.56 30.66
C ASP A 444 -2.41 -4.49 31.74
N VAL A 445 -1.58 -5.44 32.17
CA VAL A 445 -1.93 -6.45 33.16
C VAL A 445 -1.08 -6.32 34.43
N GLY A 446 -0.47 -5.15 34.64
CA GLY A 446 0.58 -4.96 35.63
C GLY A 446 0.14 -4.70 37.07
N LEU A 447 -1.17 -4.68 37.43
CA LEU A 447 -1.67 -4.45 38.79
C LEU A 447 -2.62 -5.56 39.21
#